data_aad6726addeb3e26ccfb933002b88184
#
_entry.id   aad6726addeb3e26ccfb933002b88184
#
_cell.length_a   1.000
_cell.length_b   1.000
_cell.length_c   1.000
_cell.angle_alpha   90.00
_cell.angle_beta   90.00
_cell.angle_gamma   90.00
#
_symmetry.space_group_name_H-M   'P 1'
#
loop_
_entity.id
_entity.type
_entity.pdbx_description
1 polymer ?
#
loop_
_entity_poly.entity_id
_entity_poly.type
_entity_poly.pdbx_seq_one_letter_code
_entity_poly.pdbx_strand_id
1 'polypeptide(L)'
;MKRCYLDKIASVAMRLNLDGNVVLGTEIPAEAGTVIACKVLNAKTTYDTLEDVHGRMVKLYPGDVIAGALGHRDALYGFSGHVPEKVDVGDELQLLNMGGVCGSGAVRSPANGEPFRLEVLGSVLEF
;
A
#
# COMPACT_ATOMS: atom_id res chain seq x y z
N MET A 1 -13.80 -9.72 -11.59
CA MET A 1 -13.81 -8.41 -10.90
C MET A 1 -14.56 -8.53 -9.59
N LYS A 2 -14.10 -7.86 -8.58
CA LYS A 2 -14.63 -7.98 -7.22
C LYS A 2 -14.79 -6.61 -6.60
N ARG A 3 -15.92 -6.38 -5.90
CA ARG A 3 -16.11 -5.16 -5.13
C ARG A 3 -15.34 -5.25 -3.82
N CYS A 4 -14.81 -4.12 -3.39
CA CYS A 4 -14.02 -4.02 -2.17
C CYS A 4 -14.32 -2.70 -1.47
N TYR A 5 -14.35 -2.72 -0.13
CA TYR A 5 -14.43 -1.50 0.66
C TYR A 5 -13.06 -1.16 1.23
N LEU A 6 -12.61 0.07 0.97
CA LEU A 6 -11.33 0.57 1.48
C LEU A 6 -11.54 1.26 2.82
N ASP A 7 -10.81 0.84 3.84
CA ASP A 7 -10.83 1.51 5.14
C ASP A 7 -10.07 2.83 5.09
N LYS A 8 -8.96 2.86 4.34
CA LYS A 8 -8.10 4.05 4.21
C LYS A 8 -7.56 4.15 2.80
N ILE A 9 -7.38 5.37 2.32
CA ILE A 9 -6.85 5.65 0.99
C ILE A 9 -5.61 6.52 1.15
N ALA A 10 -4.46 5.99 0.73
CA ALA A 10 -3.18 6.68 0.84
C ALA A 10 -3.09 7.87 -0.13
N SER A 11 -2.30 8.86 0.24
CA SER A 11 -2.13 10.09 -0.55
C SER A 11 -1.60 9.83 -1.97
N VAL A 12 -0.79 8.79 -2.17
CA VAL A 12 -0.28 8.44 -3.51
C VAL A 12 -1.39 8.01 -4.48
N ALA A 13 -2.57 7.63 -3.98
CA ALA A 13 -3.74 7.26 -4.79
C ALA A 13 -4.72 8.42 -5.00
N MET A 14 -4.37 9.62 -4.55
CA MET A 14 -5.26 10.78 -4.56
C MET A 14 -5.76 11.14 -5.96
N ARG A 15 -4.95 10.96 -6.99
CA ARG A 15 -5.30 11.31 -8.36
C ARG A 15 -6.49 10.53 -8.93
N LEU A 16 -6.80 9.37 -8.36
CA LEU A 16 -7.94 8.57 -8.81
C LEU A 16 -9.26 9.02 -8.22
N ASN A 17 -9.22 9.92 -7.24
CA ASN A 17 -10.42 10.46 -6.59
C ASN A 17 -11.36 9.34 -6.10
N LEU A 18 -10.80 8.35 -5.42
CA LEU A 18 -11.53 7.19 -4.92
C LEU A 18 -12.44 7.55 -3.76
N ASP A 19 -13.62 6.90 -3.70
CA ASP A 19 -14.38 6.81 -2.45
C ASP A 19 -14.04 5.46 -1.77
N GLY A 20 -14.77 5.07 -0.75
CA GLY A 20 -14.51 3.82 -0.03
C GLY A 20 -14.84 2.55 -0.82
N ASN A 21 -15.63 2.66 -1.90
CA ASN A 21 -16.09 1.50 -2.66
C ASN A 21 -15.35 1.44 -4.00
N VAL A 22 -14.64 0.35 -4.23
CA VAL A 22 -13.86 0.16 -5.46
C VAL A 22 -14.13 -1.21 -6.05
N VAL A 23 -13.78 -1.36 -7.31
CA VAL A 23 -13.82 -2.65 -8.01
C VAL A 23 -12.38 -3.06 -8.25
N LEU A 24 -12.06 -4.31 -7.93
CA LEU A 24 -10.71 -4.86 -8.07
C LEU A 24 -10.61 -5.76 -9.29
N GLY A 25 -9.51 -5.63 -10.02
CA GLY A 25 -9.11 -6.56 -11.06
C GLY A 25 -8.04 -7.53 -10.55
N THR A 26 -7.94 -8.68 -11.20
CA THR A 26 -6.95 -9.70 -10.88
C THR A 26 -5.64 -9.50 -11.63
N GLU A 27 -5.65 -8.75 -12.72
CA GLU A 27 -4.45 -8.38 -13.46
C GLU A 27 -3.85 -7.14 -12.85
N ILE A 28 -2.60 -7.25 -12.39
CA ILE A 28 -1.92 -6.16 -11.69
C ILE A 28 -0.65 -5.84 -12.47
N PRO A 29 -0.65 -4.71 -13.22
CA PRO A 29 0.59 -4.29 -13.88
C PRO A 29 1.69 -4.04 -12.85
N ALA A 30 2.81 -4.75 -12.99
CA ALA A 30 3.96 -4.62 -12.08
C ALA A 30 4.79 -3.39 -12.46
N GLU A 31 4.19 -2.23 -12.35
CA GLU A 31 4.75 -0.94 -12.75
C GLU A 31 4.55 0.08 -11.65
N ALA A 32 5.51 1.00 -11.52
CA ALA A 32 5.37 2.12 -10.60
C ALA A 32 4.12 2.95 -10.96
N GLY A 33 3.33 3.29 -9.96
CA GLY A 33 2.11 4.05 -10.11
C GLY A 33 0.83 3.22 -10.20
N THR A 34 0.92 1.91 -10.36
CA THR A 34 -0.27 1.04 -10.32
C THR A 34 -0.90 1.12 -8.94
N VAL A 35 -2.18 1.51 -8.89
CA VAL A 35 -2.92 1.59 -7.62
C VAL A 35 -3.50 0.22 -7.29
N ILE A 36 -3.20 -0.24 -6.08
CA ILE A 36 -3.62 -1.55 -5.59
C ILE A 36 -4.36 -1.42 -4.27
N ALA A 37 -5.23 -2.39 -4.00
CA ALA A 37 -5.82 -2.57 -2.67
C ALA A 37 -5.07 -3.67 -1.95
N CYS A 38 -4.74 -3.42 -0.70
CA CYS A 38 -3.99 -4.34 0.14
C CYS A 38 -4.60 -4.44 1.53
N LYS A 39 -4.39 -5.58 2.16
CA LYS A 39 -4.77 -5.81 3.55
C LYS A 39 -3.54 -5.77 4.43
N VAL A 40 -3.59 -4.97 5.49
CA VAL A 40 -2.50 -4.87 6.47
C VAL A 40 -2.47 -6.14 7.30
N LEU A 41 -1.31 -6.78 7.39
CA LEU A 41 -1.15 -8.08 8.04
C LEU A 41 -0.59 -8.01 9.46
N ASN A 42 0.11 -6.94 9.84
CA ASN A 42 0.77 -6.84 11.13
C ASN A 42 0.54 -5.50 11.80
N ALA A 43 0.81 -5.45 13.11
CA ALA A 43 0.79 -4.21 13.88
C ALA A 43 2.21 -3.67 14.04
N LYS A 44 2.34 -2.35 14.20
CA LYS A 44 3.60 -1.68 14.48
C LYS A 44 3.42 -0.69 15.62
N THR A 45 4.52 -0.34 16.27
CA THR A 45 4.54 0.69 17.33
C THR A 45 5.29 1.95 16.91
N THR A 46 6.06 1.88 15.82
CA THR A 46 6.79 3.02 15.26
C THR A 46 6.56 3.08 13.76
N TYR A 47 6.53 4.28 13.21
CA TYR A 47 6.30 4.52 11.79
C TYR A 47 5.02 3.80 11.32
N ASP A 48 3.96 3.98 12.09
CA ASP A 48 2.74 3.15 12.02
C ASP A 48 1.54 3.89 11.42
N THR A 49 1.77 5.01 10.75
CA THR A 49 0.70 5.83 10.18
C THR A 49 0.76 5.87 8.66
N LEU A 50 -0.38 6.20 8.07
CA LEU A 50 -0.55 6.42 6.65
C LEU A 50 -1.06 7.85 6.46
N GLU A 51 -0.52 8.57 5.48
CA GLU A 51 -1.07 9.86 5.08
C GLU A 51 -2.25 9.60 4.15
N ASP A 52 -3.43 10.09 4.51
CA ASP A 52 -4.63 9.92 3.69
C ASP A 52 -4.75 11.02 2.63
N VAL A 53 -5.78 10.91 1.79
CA VAL A 53 -5.99 11.85 0.67
C VAL A 53 -6.30 13.28 1.11
N HIS A 54 -6.57 13.49 2.39
CA HIS A 54 -6.82 14.82 2.97
C HIS A 54 -5.58 15.37 3.70
N GLY A 55 -4.44 14.68 3.59
CA GLY A 55 -3.21 15.08 4.26
C GLY A 55 -3.17 14.76 5.76
N ARG A 56 -4.10 13.94 6.25
CA ARG A 56 -4.12 13.55 7.67
C ARG A 56 -3.35 12.27 7.87
N MET A 57 -2.65 12.18 9.01
CA MET A 57 -1.95 10.96 9.41
C MET A 57 -2.90 10.06 10.19
N VAL A 58 -3.17 8.88 9.66
CA VAL A 58 -4.08 7.91 10.27
C VAL A 58 -3.31 6.65 10.63
N LYS A 59 -3.59 6.09 11.81
CA LYS A 59 -2.91 4.88 12.26
C LYS A 59 -3.43 3.66 11.51
N LEU A 60 -2.52 2.76 11.12
CA LEU A 60 -2.88 1.50 10.48
C LEU A 60 -2.97 0.38 11.51
N TYR A 61 -3.95 -0.49 11.31
CA TYR A 61 -4.20 -1.66 12.15
C TYR A 61 -4.23 -2.93 11.29
N PRO A 62 -3.86 -4.08 11.89
CA PRO A 62 -4.03 -5.35 11.17
C PRO A 62 -5.48 -5.53 10.71
N GLY A 63 -5.65 -5.97 9.48
CA GLY A 63 -6.97 -6.15 8.87
C GLY A 63 -7.48 -4.94 8.11
N ASP A 64 -6.86 -3.75 8.28
CA ASP A 64 -7.23 -2.59 7.47
C ASP A 64 -7.02 -2.89 5.99
N VAL A 65 -8.00 -2.51 5.18
CA VAL A 65 -7.88 -2.56 3.71
C VAL A 65 -7.57 -1.15 3.21
N ILE A 66 -6.44 -1.01 2.54
CA ILE A 66 -5.94 0.29 2.10
C ILE A 66 -5.72 0.31 0.59
N ALA A 67 -5.82 1.50 -0.01
CA ALA A 67 -5.32 1.74 -1.36
C ALA A 67 -3.96 2.40 -1.28
N GLY A 68 -3.00 1.84 -1.99
CA GLY A 68 -1.67 2.39 -2.17
C GLY A 68 -1.24 2.26 -3.62
N ALA A 69 0.01 2.57 -3.92
CA ALA A 69 0.53 2.46 -5.28
C ALA A 69 1.87 1.75 -5.28
N LEU A 70 2.08 0.91 -6.29
CA LEU A 70 3.39 0.29 -6.50
C LEU A 70 4.43 1.36 -6.79
N GLY A 71 5.64 1.20 -6.25
CA GLY A 71 6.72 2.12 -6.54
C GLY A 71 8.07 1.62 -6.05
N HIS A 72 9.11 2.20 -6.63
CA HIS A 72 10.49 2.02 -6.19
C HIS A 72 10.84 3.14 -5.23
N ARG A 73 11.68 2.85 -4.24
CA ARG A 73 12.08 3.86 -3.28
C ARG A 73 13.47 3.58 -2.73
N ASP A 74 14.35 4.60 -2.81
CA ASP A 74 15.58 4.66 -2.03
C ASP A 74 15.36 5.71 -0.94
N ALA A 75 15.48 5.33 0.32
CA ALA A 75 15.03 6.21 1.38
C ALA A 75 16.06 6.38 2.49
N LEU A 76 16.18 7.63 2.97
CA LEU A 76 16.82 7.91 4.26
C LEU A 76 15.85 7.60 5.39
N TYR A 77 14.56 7.91 5.19
CA TYR A 77 13.48 7.64 6.15
C TYR A 77 12.47 6.71 5.52
N GLY A 78 11.85 5.86 6.35
CA GLY A 78 10.99 4.80 5.87
C GLY A 78 11.81 3.63 5.38
N PHE A 79 11.36 3.00 4.32
CA PHE A 79 11.98 1.77 3.80
C PHE A 79 12.33 1.93 2.33
N SER A 80 13.47 1.37 1.96
CA SER A 80 13.84 1.20 0.55
C SER A 80 13.21 -0.06 0.01
N GLY A 81 12.82 -0.07 -1.25
CA GLY A 81 12.22 -1.23 -1.89
C GLY A 81 11.98 -0.98 -3.37
N HIS A 82 11.44 -1.97 -4.04
CA HIS A 82 11.24 -1.94 -5.48
C HIS A 82 9.95 -2.66 -5.88
N VAL A 83 9.47 -2.38 -7.08
CA VAL A 83 8.36 -3.11 -7.68
C VAL A 83 8.90 -4.46 -8.15
N PRO A 84 8.33 -5.60 -7.70
CA PRO A 84 8.77 -6.90 -8.20
C PRO A 84 8.42 -7.07 -9.67
N GLU A 85 9.05 -8.03 -10.35
CA GLU A 85 8.80 -8.29 -11.77
C GLU A 85 7.35 -8.68 -12.04
N LYS A 86 6.71 -9.31 -11.07
CA LYS A 86 5.34 -9.79 -11.17
C LYS A 86 4.62 -9.57 -9.85
N VAL A 87 3.35 -9.15 -9.90
CA VAL A 87 2.50 -8.97 -8.73
C VAL A 87 1.18 -9.69 -8.99
N ASP A 88 0.84 -10.62 -8.11
CA ASP A 88 -0.41 -11.38 -8.19
C ASP A 88 -1.25 -11.17 -6.93
N VAL A 89 -2.54 -11.40 -7.05
CA VAL A 89 -3.45 -11.41 -5.90
C VAL A 89 -2.96 -12.46 -4.89
N GLY A 90 -2.88 -12.08 -3.63
CA GLY A 90 -2.36 -12.94 -2.57
C GLY A 90 -0.88 -12.76 -2.28
N ASP A 91 -0.13 -12.08 -3.14
CA ASP A 91 1.28 -11.81 -2.88
C ASP A 91 1.45 -10.89 -1.67
N GLU A 92 2.56 -11.06 -0.98
CA GLU A 92 2.92 -10.19 0.13
C GLU A 92 3.90 -9.11 -0.34
N LEU A 93 3.55 -7.86 -0.07
CA LEU A 93 4.41 -6.69 -0.28
C LEU A 93 4.65 -5.98 1.04
N GLN A 94 5.43 -4.91 1.00
CA GLN A 94 5.68 -4.07 2.17
C GLN A 94 5.28 -2.62 1.87
N LEU A 95 4.83 -1.92 2.91
CA LEU A 95 4.58 -0.49 2.83
C LEU A 95 5.91 0.24 3.03
N LEU A 96 6.33 1.01 2.05
CA LEU A 96 7.66 1.63 2.04
C LEU A 96 7.67 3.02 2.69
N ASN A 97 6.54 3.72 2.70
CA ASN A 97 6.43 5.03 3.32
C ASN A 97 5.02 5.35 3.79
N MET A 98 4.86 6.46 4.50
CA MET A 98 3.56 6.92 4.99
C MET A 98 2.64 7.39 3.88
N GLY A 99 3.17 7.77 2.73
CA GLY A 99 2.37 8.19 1.56
C GLY A 99 1.70 7.04 0.83
N GLY A 100 2.05 5.79 1.14
CA GLY A 100 1.38 4.61 0.57
C GLY A 100 2.10 3.94 -0.58
N VAL A 101 3.40 4.19 -0.77
CA VAL A 101 4.19 3.47 -1.77
C VAL A 101 4.40 2.03 -1.29
N CYS A 102 4.06 1.08 -2.15
CA CYS A 102 4.14 -0.36 -1.86
C CYS A 102 5.19 -1.01 -2.75
N GLY A 103 5.95 -1.92 -2.18
CA GLY A 103 6.99 -2.62 -2.94
C GLY A 103 7.52 -3.81 -2.16
N SER A 104 8.66 -4.31 -2.61
CA SER A 104 9.31 -5.50 -2.07
C SER A 104 10.76 -5.20 -1.73
N GLY A 105 11.35 -6.03 -0.86
CA GLY A 105 12.75 -5.91 -0.49
C GLY A 105 13.03 -5.04 0.73
N ALA A 106 12.00 -4.50 1.38
CA ALA A 106 12.16 -3.72 2.59
C ALA A 106 12.60 -4.62 3.74
N VAL A 107 13.53 -4.13 4.55
CA VAL A 107 14.05 -4.83 5.70
C VAL A 107 13.85 -4.00 6.96
N ARG A 108 13.88 -4.66 8.10
CA ARG A 108 13.82 -3.99 9.39
C ARG A 108 14.89 -2.91 9.51
N SER A 109 14.55 -1.77 10.09
CA SER A 109 15.51 -0.72 10.39
C SER A 109 15.46 -0.36 11.88
N PRO A 110 16.59 0.12 12.47
CA PRO A 110 16.59 0.53 13.87
C PRO A 110 15.61 1.66 14.18
N ALA A 111 15.41 2.59 13.22
CA ALA A 111 14.53 3.74 13.41
C ALA A 111 13.06 3.42 13.21
N ASN A 112 12.74 2.55 12.24
CA ASN A 112 11.36 2.32 11.79
C ASN A 112 10.80 0.95 12.17
N GLY A 113 11.65 0.04 12.67
CA GLY A 113 11.26 -1.32 13.02
C GLY A 113 11.00 -2.18 11.78
N GLU A 114 10.08 -3.14 11.91
CA GLU A 114 9.63 -3.96 10.79
C GLU A 114 8.73 -3.14 9.87
N PRO A 115 8.77 -3.34 8.55
CA PRO A 115 7.78 -2.72 7.68
C PRO A 115 6.39 -3.34 7.90
N PHE A 116 5.32 -2.59 7.57
CA PHE A 116 4.02 -3.21 7.44
C PHE A 116 4.05 -4.22 6.31
N ARG A 117 3.51 -5.42 6.57
CA ARG A 117 3.32 -6.43 5.55
C ARG A 117 1.91 -6.30 4.99
N LEU A 118 1.79 -6.39 3.68
CA LEU A 118 0.55 -6.17 2.95
C LEU A 118 0.23 -7.38 2.10
N GLU A 119 -1.01 -7.85 2.16
CA GLU A 119 -1.50 -8.84 1.22
C GLU A 119 -2.19 -8.14 0.05
N VAL A 120 -1.76 -8.42 -1.17
CA VAL A 120 -2.34 -7.83 -2.38
C VAL A 120 -3.73 -8.42 -2.62
N LEU A 121 -4.75 -7.56 -2.68
CA LEU A 121 -6.13 -7.97 -2.95
C LEU A 121 -6.50 -7.82 -4.42
N GLY A 122 -5.91 -6.89 -5.13
CA GLY A 122 -6.16 -6.65 -6.53
C GLY A 122 -5.72 -5.26 -6.96
N SER A 123 -5.81 -4.99 -8.27
CA SER A 123 -5.63 -3.65 -8.80
C SER A 123 -6.95 -2.87 -8.69
N VAL A 124 -6.87 -1.60 -8.37
CA VAL A 124 -8.06 -0.74 -8.31
C VAL A 124 -8.40 -0.31 -9.74
N LEU A 125 -9.58 -0.69 -10.19
CA LEU A 125 -10.05 -0.38 -11.53
C LEU A 125 -10.68 1.02 -11.54
N GLU A 126 -10.39 1.76 -12.57
CA GLU A 126 -10.86 3.11 -12.80
C GLU A 126 -11.98 3.06 -13.85
N PHE A 127 -13.11 3.69 -13.55
CA PHE A 127 -14.24 3.74 -14.46
C PHE A 127 -14.67 5.17 -14.74
#